data_6d0f37820e8606d41fd7083b4c1796ba
#
_entry.id   6d0f37820e8606d41fd7083b4c1796ba
#
_cell.length_a   1.000
_cell.length_b   1.000
_cell.length_c   1.000
_cell.angle_alpha   90.00
_cell.angle_beta   90.00
_cell.angle_gamma   90.00
#
_symmetry.space_group_name_H-M   'P 1'
#
loop_
_entity.id
_entity.type
_entity.pdbx_description
1 polymer ?
#
loop_
_entity_poly.entity_id
_entity_poly.type
_entity_poly.pdbx_seq_one_letter_code
_entity_poly.pdbx_strand_id
1 'polypeptide(L)'
;MGSAFSQRMYDSSGLQIGRVDSERYYDSSGRQIGRVDGFTIYDASGRQIGRIDGNHVHNSSGSQVGRIDGERLYSASGTQMGRIDGDRIYDGSGRQIGRAEGLRPMQIIIYFYFFM
;
A
#
# COMPACT_ATOMS: atom_id res chain seq x y z
N MET A 1 -18.58 10.51 -16.63
CA MET A 1 -18.29 10.94 -16.01
C MET A 1 -17.38 10.56 -15.24
N GLY A 2 -16.68 10.75 -15.15
CA GLY A 2 -15.63 10.36 -14.41
C GLY A 2 -15.92 10.17 -13.02
N SER A 3 -15.12 9.48 -12.41
CA SER A 3 -15.24 9.21 -11.06
C SER A 3 -15.05 10.47 -10.28
N ALA A 4 -15.89 10.65 -9.35
CA ALA A 4 -15.74 11.75 -8.44
C ALA A 4 -14.75 11.46 -7.34
N PHE A 5 -14.25 10.26 -7.24
CA PHE A 5 -13.42 9.88 -6.12
C PHE A 5 -11.95 10.11 -6.41
N SER A 6 -11.30 10.86 -5.55
CA SER A 6 -9.85 10.96 -5.57
C SER A 6 -9.30 9.78 -4.78
N GLN A 7 -8.31 9.10 -5.35
CA GLN A 7 -7.63 8.01 -4.64
C GLN A 7 -6.16 8.38 -4.60
N ARG A 8 -5.80 9.18 -3.62
CA ARG A 8 -4.48 9.78 -3.54
C ARG A 8 -3.80 9.47 -2.23
N MET A 9 -2.49 9.37 -2.28
CA MET A 9 -1.65 9.17 -1.11
C MET A 9 -0.80 10.39 -0.88
N TYR A 10 -0.69 10.79 0.38
CA TYR A 10 0.07 11.97 0.79
C TYR A 10 1.09 11.59 1.83
N ASP A 11 2.21 12.30 1.89
CA ASP A 11 3.18 12.10 2.94
C ASP A 11 2.78 12.92 4.18
N SER A 12 3.64 12.90 5.20
CA SER A 12 3.32 13.56 6.46
C SER A 12 3.27 15.08 6.36
N SER A 13 3.87 15.64 5.31
CA SER A 13 3.84 17.08 5.09
C SER A 13 2.64 17.51 4.26
N GLY A 14 1.84 16.56 3.78
CA GLY A 14 0.69 16.86 2.94
C GLY A 14 0.99 16.87 1.45
N LEU A 15 2.20 16.51 1.06
CA LEU A 15 2.58 16.44 -0.33
C LEU A 15 2.08 15.14 -0.95
N GLN A 16 1.46 15.22 -2.12
CA GLN A 16 0.96 14.02 -2.76
C GLN A 16 2.14 13.18 -3.26
N ILE A 17 2.15 11.90 -2.88
CA ILE A 17 3.21 10.99 -3.26
C ILE A 17 2.74 9.96 -4.27
N GLY A 18 1.44 9.82 -4.47
CA GLY A 18 0.95 8.85 -5.42
C GLY A 18 -0.54 8.86 -5.54
N ARG A 19 -1.02 8.00 -6.41
CA ARG A 19 -2.43 7.90 -6.73
C ARG A 19 -2.74 6.45 -7.09
N VAL A 20 -3.98 6.03 -6.80
CA VAL A 20 -4.47 4.72 -7.19
C VAL A 20 -5.67 4.93 -8.11
N ASP A 21 -5.70 4.21 -9.21
CA ASP A 21 -6.81 4.26 -10.15
C ASP A 21 -7.21 2.82 -10.45
N SER A 22 -8.29 2.39 -9.84
CA SER A 22 -8.75 1.01 -9.95
C SER A 22 -7.71 0.07 -9.39
N GLU A 23 -7.01 -0.65 -10.24
CA GLU A 23 -5.98 -1.59 -9.83
C GLU A 23 -4.57 -1.10 -10.11
N ARG A 24 -4.43 0.13 -10.58
CA ARG A 24 -3.14 0.67 -10.98
C ARG A 24 -2.66 1.71 -10.00
N TYR A 25 -1.38 1.67 -9.71
CA TYR A 25 -0.74 2.54 -8.74
C TYR A 25 0.22 3.46 -9.49
N TYR A 26 0.16 4.76 -9.16
CA TYR A 26 0.94 5.79 -9.84
C TYR A 26 1.74 6.59 -8.83
N ASP A 27 2.88 7.12 -9.27
CA ASP A 27 3.66 8.01 -8.43
C ASP A 27 3.15 9.46 -8.57
N SER A 28 3.86 10.40 -7.95
CA SER A 28 3.41 11.79 -7.92
C SER A 28 3.49 12.46 -9.28
N SER A 29 4.29 11.92 -10.19
CA SER A 29 4.39 12.48 -11.54
C SER A 29 3.37 11.88 -12.50
N GLY A 30 2.57 10.92 -12.04
CA GLY A 30 1.57 10.27 -12.88
C GLY A 30 2.08 9.04 -13.60
N ARG A 31 3.30 8.59 -13.30
CA ARG A 31 3.85 7.39 -13.90
C ARG A 31 3.32 6.17 -13.17
N GLN A 32 2.92 5.16 -13.91
CA GLN A 32 2.46 3.92 -13.29
C GLN A 32 3.65 3.20 -12.66
N ILE A 33 3.52 2.86 -11.37
CA ILE A 33 4.57 2.17 -10.64
C ILE A 33 4.20 0.73 -10.33
N GLY A 34 2.94 0.36 -10.52
CA GLY A 34 2.55 -1.02 -10.28
C GLY A 34 1.09 -1.25 -10.53
N ARG A 35 0.71 -2.50 -10.36
CA ARG A 35 -0.64 -2.95 -10.65
C ARG A 35 -0.96 -4.12 -9.71
N VAL A 36 -2.22 -4.26 -9.35
CA VAL A 36 -2.70 -5.36 -8.53
C VAL A 36 -3.75 -6.12 -9.34
N ASP A 37 -3.63 -7.44 -9.38
CA ASP A 37 -4.59 -8.29 -10.05
C ASP A 37 -5.04 -9.31 -9.02
N GLY A 38 -6.25 -9.12 -8.49
CA GLY A 38 -6.72 -9.92 -7.36
C GLY A 38 -5.87 -9.63 -6.15
N PHE A 39 -5.05 -10.58 -5.74
CA PHE A 39 -4.16 -10.41 -4.61
C PHE A 39 -2.69 -10.49 -5.00
N THR A 40 -2.42 -10.46 -6.29
CA THR A 40 -1.05 -10.49 -6.81
C THR A 40 -0.64 -9.09 -7.20
N ILE A 41 0.58 -8.70 -6.81
CA ILE A 41 1.08 -7.33 -7.01
C ILE A 41 2.21 -7.38 -8.05
N TYR A 42 2.13 -6.47 -9.01
CA TYR A 42 3.10 -6.38 -10.11
C TYR A 42 3.74 -5.01 -10.12
N ASP A 43 4.99 -4.93 -10.59
CA ASP A 43 5.65 -3.65 -10.75
C ASP A 43 5.29 -3.03 -12.11
N ALA A 44 5.94 -1.91 -12.44
CA ALA A 44 5.62 -1.17 -13.66
C ALA A 44 5.93 -1.96 -14.92
N SER A 45 6.87 -2.91 -14.85
CA SER A 45 7.23 -3.70 -16.00
C SER A 45 6.36 -4.94 -16.17
N GLY A 46 5.45 -5.18 -15.23
CA GLY A 46 4.58 -6.35 -15.27
C GLY A 46 5.14 -7.56 -14.56
N ARG A 47 6.26 -7.40 -13.84
CA ARG A 47 6.85 -8.48 -13.07
C ARG A 47 6.13 -8.61 -11.74
N GLN A 48 5.85 -9.84 -11.32
CA GLN A 48 5.23 -10.05 -10.03
C GLN A 48 6.23 -9.74 -8.92
N ILE A 49 5.83 -8.86 -7.99
CA ILE A 49 6.69 -8.49 -6.87
C ILE A 49 6.15 -9.00 -5.54
N GLY A 50 4.93 -9.49 -5.50
CA GLY A 50 4.42 -10.05 -4.27
C GLY A 50 2.98 -10.47 -4.39
N ARG A 51 2.46 -10.95 -3.27
CA ARG A 51 1.09 -11.37 -3.20
C ARG A 51 0.62 -11.32 -1.75
N ILE A 52 -0.68 -11.15 -1.56
CA ILE A 52 -1.29 -11.18 -0.24
C ILE A 52 -2.20 -12.39 -0.18
N ASP A 53 -1.98 -13.25 0.83
CA ASP A 53 -2.74 -14.46 1.00
C ASP A 53 -3.36 -14.38 2.40
N GLY A 54 -4.64 -14.05 2.45
CA GLY A 54 -5.30 -13.82 3.73
C GLY A 54 -4.67 -12.66 4.46
N ASN A 55 -4.03 -12.96 5.58
CA ASN A 55 -3.35 -11.95 6.40
C ASN A 55 -1.84 -11.94 6.18
N HIS A 56 -1.35 -12.73 5.22
CA HIS A 56 0.08 -12.88 5.03
C HIS A 56 0.53 -12.16 3.76
N VAL A 57 1.64 -11.45 3.83
CA VAL A 57 2.21 -10.72 2.72
C VAL A 57 3.47 -11.45 2.28
N HIS A 58 3.54 -11.79 0.99
CA HIS A 58 4.65 -12.56 0.43
C HIS A 58 5.36 -11.75 -0.65
N ASN A 59 6.65 -11.97 -0.80
CA ASN A 59 7.40 -11.36 -1.89
C ASN A 59 7.36 -12.26 -3.14
N SER A 60 8.14 -11.89 -4.15
CA SER A 60 8.10 -12.59 -5.45
C SER A 60 8.63 -14.01 -5.37
N SER A 61 9.46 -14.32 -4.38
CA SER A 61 9.99 -15.65 -4.22
C SER A 61 9.08 -16.54 -3.37
N GLY A 62 7.98 -15.99 -2.87
CA GLY A 62 7.06 -16.74 -2.04
C GLY A 62 7.38 -16.69 -0.55
N SER A 63 8.42 -15.96 -0.15
CA SER A 63 8.74 -15.79 1.26
C SER A 63 7.79 -14.82 1.91
N GLN A 64 7.38 -15.11 3.14
CA GLN A 64 6.53 -14.20 3.87
C GLN A 64 7.36 -13.01 4.33
N VAL A 65 6.91 -11.80 4.00
CA VAL A 65 7.60 -10.58 4.39
C VAL A 65 6.78 -9.75 5.36
N GLY A 66 5.53 -10.13 5.60
CA GLY A 66 4.71 -9.37 6.52
C GLY A 66 3.43 -10.08 6.88
N ARG A 67 2.74 -9.51 7.85
CA ARG A 67 1.46 -10.01 8.35
C ARG A 67 0.57 -8.84 8.68
N ILE A 68 -0.70 -8.99 8.39
CA ILE A 68 -1.70 -7.96 8.63
C ILE A 68 -2.59 -8.44 9.77
N ASP A 69 -2.75 -7.63 10.80
CA ASP A 69 -3.63 -7.96 11.91
C ASP A 69 -4.53 -6.75 12.16
N GLY A 70 -5.71 -6.77 11.53
CA GLY A 70 -6.62 -5.65 11.60
C GLY A 70 -5.98 -4.41 11.01
N GLU A 71 -5.72 -3.42 11.83
CA GLU A 71 -5.14 -2.16 11.40
C GLU A 71 -3.62 -2.12 11.55
N ARG A 72 -3.04 -3.21 12.06
CA ARG A 72 -1.61 -3.22 12.36
C ARG A 72 -0.88 -4.05 11.32
N LEU A 73 0.29 -3.57 10.94
CA LEU A 73 1.10 -4.18 9.90
C LEU A 73 2.43 -4.62 10.51
N TYR A 74 2.76 -5.90 10.33
CA TYR A 74 3.93 -6.49 10.96
C TYR A 74 4.91 -6.99 9.91
N SER A 75 6.19 -7.05 10.28
CA SER A 75 7.21 -7.66 9.46
C SER A 75 7.13 -9.18 9.59
N ALA A 76 7.97 -9.88 8.82
CA ALA A 76 8.03 -11.34 8.89
C ALA A 76 8.45 -11.84 10.28
N SER A 77 9.22 -11.05 10.98
CA SER A 77 9.69 -11.42 12.32
C SER A 77 8.69 -11.09 13.43
N GLY A 78 7.58 -10.45 13.07
CA GLY A 78 6.57 -10.09 14.04
C GLY A 78 6.73 -8.70 14.66
N THR A 79 7.66 -7.90 14.15
CA THR A 79 7.82 -6.53 14.59
C THR A 79 6.76 -5.65 13.93
N GLN A 80 6.09 -4.82 14.70
CA GLN A 80 5.10 -3.92 14.11
C GLN A 80 5.80 -2.86 13.27
N MET A 81 5.45 -2.80 12.00
CA MET A 81 6.03 -1.85 11.05
C MET A 81 5.17 -0.62 10.89
N GLY A 82 3.89 -0.74 11.15
CA GLY A 82 3.01 0.38 10.96
C GLY A 82 1.58 0.06 11.36
N ARG A 83 0.75 1.09 11.23
CA ARG A 83 -0.66 1.00 11.59
C ARG A 83 -1.44 1.92 10.69
N ILE A 84 -2.65 1.50 10.33
CA ILE A 84 -3.56 2.31 9.54
C ILE A 84 -4.75 2.64 10.40
N ASP A 85 -5.04 3.93 10.57
CA ASP A 85 -6.16 4.38 11.37
C ASP A 85 -7.04 5.24 10.46
N GLY A 86 -8.09 4.60 9.91
CA GLY A 86 -8.91 5.26 8.91
C GLY A 86 -8.10 5.57 7.68
N ASP A 87 -7.87 6.85 7.43
CA ASP A 87 -7.08 7.28 6.29
C ASP A 87 -5.65 7.70 6.65
N ARG A 88 -5.26 7.53 7.92
CA ARG A 88 -3.92 7.93 8.36
C ARG A 88 -3.02 6.71 8.50
N ILE A 89 -1.77 6.90 8.13
CA ILE A 89 -0.78 5.84 8.12
C ILE A 89 0.33 6.21 9.09
N TYR A 90 0.65 5.27 10.00
CA TYR A 90 1.66 5.47 11.03
C TYR A 90 2.76 4.43 10.88
N ASP A 91 3.97 4.79 11.28
CA ASP A 91 5.08 3.84 11.30
C ASP A 91 5.06 3.03 12.60
N GLY A 92 6.07 2.19 12.77
CA GLY A 92 6.14 1.31 13.93
C GLY A 92 6.33 2.02 15.25
N SER A 93 6.79 3.27 15.21
CA SER A 93 6.97 4.07 16.42
C SER A 93 5.74 4.91 16.76
N GLY A 94 4.73 4.88 15.92
CA GLY A 94 3.52 5.64 16.15
C GLY A 94 3.52 7.02 15.51
N ARG A 95 4.53 7.33 14.71
CA ARG A 95 4.59 8.61 14.00
C ARG A 95 3.77 8.54 12.73
N GLN A 96 2.99 9.57 12.46
CA GLN A 96 2.23 9.60 11.22
C GLN A 96 3.18 9.82 10.06
N ILE A 97 3.14 8.94 9.07
CA ILE A 97 4.01 9.03 7.90
C ILE A 97 3.23 9.36 6.63
N GLY A 98 1.91 9.32 6.68
CA GLY A 98 1.15 9.65 5.51
C GLY A 98 -0.34 9.61 5.75
N ARG A 99 -1.04 9.92 4.68
CA ARG A 99 -2.50 9.95 4.68
C ARG A 99 -3.00 9.52 3.32
N ALA A 100 -4.10 8.81 3.31
CA ALA A 100 -4.75 8.39 2.07
C ALA A 100 -6.06 9.15 1.91
N GLU A 101 -6.48 9.33 0.68
CA GLU A 101 -7.76 9.96 0.38
C GLU A 101 -8.49 9.05 -0.59
N GLY A 102 -9.61 8.49 -0.16
CA GLY A 102 -10.45 7.68 -1.02
C GLY A 102 -9.96 6.26 -1.28
N LEU A 103 -8.90 5.83 -0.61
CA LEU A 103 -8.39 4.47 -0.79
C LEU A 103 -9.07 3.52 0.18
N ARG A 104 -9.28 2.28 -0.27
CA ARG A 104 -9.73 1.22 0.62
C ARG A 104 -8.56 0.74 1.48
N PRO A 105 -8.85 0.16 2.63
CA PRO A 105 -7.75 -0.30 3.52
C PRO A 105 -6.75 -1.21 2.82
N MET A 106 -7.20 -2.14 2.01
CA MET A 106 -6.27 -3.05 1.34
C MET A 106 -5.38 -2.32 0.35
N GLN A 107 -5.90 -1.28 -0.32
CA GLN A 107 -5.09 -0.47 -1.23
C GLN A 107 -3.99 0.26 -0.48
N ILE A 108 -4.29 0.77 0.71
CA ILE A 108 -3.31 1.43 1.55
C ILE A 108 -2.25 0.43 2.01
N ILE A 109 -2.66 -0.77 2.40
CA ILE A 109 -1.76 -1.81 2.88
C ILE A 109 -0.79 -2.21 1.77
N ILE A 110 -1.30 -2.40 0.56
CA ILE A 110 -0.46 -2.75 -0.58
C ILE A 110 0.53 -1.63 -0.88
N TYR A 111 0.07 -0.40 -0.83
CA TYR A 111 0.95 0.75 -1.04
C TYR A 111 2.07 0.75 0.02
N PHE A 112 1.70 0.50 1.26
CA PHE A 112 2.65 0.51 2.37
C PHE A 112 3.75 -0.54 2.17
N TYR A 113 3.37 -1.77 1.83
CA TYR A 113 4.34 -2.85 1.74
C TYR A 113 5.16 -2.85 0.45
N PHE A 114 4.61 -2.36 -0.63
CA PHE A 114 5.25 -2.55 -1.93
C PHE A 114 5.67 -1.27 -2.65
N PHE A 115 5.05 -0.14 -2.33
CA PHE A 115 5.27 1.07 -3.12
C PHE A 115 5.72 2.28 -2.30
N MET A 116 5.76 2.16 -1.03
CA MET A 116 6.17 3.26 -0.15
C MET A 116 7.65 3.31 0.09
#